data_b7182f27f6133c3cc3579124c2e2be88
#
_entry.id   b7182f27f6133c3cc3579124c2e2be88
#
_cell.length_a   1.000
_cell.length_b   1.000
_cell.length_c   1.000
_cell.angle_alpha   90.00
_cell.angle_beta   90.00
_cell.angle_gamma   90.00
#
_symmetry.space_group_name_H-M   'P 1'
#
loop_
_entity.id
_entity.type
_entity.pdbx_description
1 polymer ?
#
loop_
_entity_poly.entity_id
_entity_poly.type
_entity_poly.pdbx_seq_one_letter_code
_entity_poly.pdbx_strand_id
1 'polypeptide(L)'
;GNRVLSVLAGRSKDLIIMEDEVRACSDETLIMTDDGSYGEKGVVTVGIEKLIEQEHIDKVFAIGPPIMMKFCCLLTQKYGIPTDVSLNTIMVDGTGMCGACRLTIGGKTKFVCIDGPEFDGSLVDWDEMFKRMGTFKDAEREEMEHFQDHLDSIENQEANTATAPITMDVAPTDEPVDVLTDRNAEWRKQLRAAMKPKERMAIPRVIMPELDPEYRSKTRLEEVNKGLTKEMAITEAKRCLDCANPQCVEGCPVGINIPSF
;
A
#
# COMPACT_ATOMS: atom_id res chain seq x y z
N GLY A 1 27.13 7.40 -20.86
CA GLY A 1 26.17 6.90 -19.88
C GLY A 1 26.58 5.53 -19.39
N ASN A 2 25.94 5.02 -18.37
CA ASN A 2 26.16 3.66 -17.90
C ASN A 2 25.43 2.69 -18.84
N ARG A 3 25.98 1.48 -19.01
CA ARG A 3 25.27 0.37 -19.62
C ARG A 3 24.40 -0.30 -18.57
N VAL A 4 23.13 -0.50 -18.88
CA VAL A 4 22.14 -1.05 -17.95
C VAL A 4 21.66 -2.41 -18.45
N LEU A 5 21.91 -3.45 -17.65
CA LEU A 5 21.44 -4.81 -17.88
C LEU A 5 20.38 -5.14 -16.84
N SER A 6 19.21 -5.58 -17.26
CA SER A 6 18.11 -5.88 -16.35
C SER A 6 17.72 -7.35 -16.38
N VAL A 7 17.48 -7.93 -15.23
CA VAL A 7 16.86 -9.25 -15.08
C VAL A 7 15.49 -9.06 -14.43
N LEU A 8 14.45 -9.27 -15.21
CA LEU A 8 13.07 -9.22 -14.73
C LEU A 8 12.59 -10.64 -14.46
N ALA A 9 12.23 -10.96 -13.22
CA ALA A 9 11.92 -12.31 -12.81
C ALA A 9 10.58 -12.43 -12.07
N GLY A 10 9.86 -13.52 -12.32
CA GLY A 10 8.60 -13.88 -11.67
C GLY A 10 8.41 -15.37 -11.58
N ARG A 11 7.41 -15.84 -10.82
CA ARG A 11 7.06 -17.26 -10.76
C ARG A 11 6.49 -17.78 -12.07
N SER A 12 5.68 -16.95 -12.72
CA SER A 12 5.00 -17.26 -13.99
C SER A 12 4.86 -15.99 -14.83
N LYS A 13 4.48 -16.15 -16.09
CA LYS A 13 4.25 -15.05 -17.04
C LYS A 13 3.32 -13.98 -16.48
N ASP A 14 2.24 -14.38 -15.80
CA ASP A 14 1.21 -13.46 -15.30
C ASP A 14 1.72 -12.52 -14.19
N LEU A 15 2.87 -12.85 -13.60
CA LEU A 15 3.53 -12.05 -12.56
C LEU A 15 4.65 -11.17 -13.10
N ILE A 16 4.92 -11.19 -14.39
CA ILE A 16 5.85 -10.26 -15.05
C ILE A 16 5.10 -8.96 -15.34
N ILE A 17 5.56 -7.89 -14.73
CA ILE A 17 4.98 -6.54 -14.86
C ILE A 17 6.03 -5.57 -15.36
N MET A 18 5.60 -4.46 -15.96
CA MET A 18 6.46 -3.34 -16.40
C MET A 18 7.57 -3.76 -17.39
N GLU A 19 7.34 -4.79 -18.20
CA GLU A 19 8.36 -5.28 -19.15
C GLU A 19 8.77 -4.21 -20.15
N ASP A 20 7.80 -3.51 -20.74
CA ASP A 20 8.05 -2.50 -21.76
C ASP A 20 8.83 -1.31 -21.19
N GLU A 21 8.50 -0.89 -19.98
CA GLU A 21 9.19 0.20 -19.29
C GLU A 21 10.63 -0.19 -18.92
N VAL A 22 10.83 -1.41 -18.44
CA VAL A 22 12.18 -1.92 -18.11
C VAL A 22 13.02 -2.04 -19.39
N ARG A 23 12.46 -2.56 -20.48
CA ARG A 23 13.15 -2.63 -21.78
C ARG A 23 13.50 -1.24 -22.33
N ALA A 24 12.62 -0.26 -22.11
CA ALA A 24 12.87 1.11 -22.61
C ALA A 24 14.03 1.81 -21.87
N CYS A 25 14.33 1.42 -20.63
CA CYS A 25 15.42 2.03 -19.85
C CYS A 25 16.66 1.14 -19.72
N SER A 26 16.69 -0.04 -20.36
CA SER A 26 17.79 -1.00 -20.30
C SER A 26 18.40 -1.23 -21.67
N ASP A 27 19.72 -1.42 -21.74
CA ASP A 27 20.42 -1.81 -22.94
C ASP A 27 20.16 -3.29 -23.29
N GLU A 28 19.96 -4.11 -22.26
CA GLU A 28 19.58 -5.51 -22.39
C GLU A 28 18.63 -5.90 -21.26
N THR A 29 17.62 -6.70 -21.57
CA THR A 29 16.66 -7.22 -20.57
C THR A 29 16.49 -8.72 -20.75
N LEU A 30 16.84 -9.46 -19.68
CA LEU A 30 16.61 -10.89 -19.58
C LEU A 30 15.35 -11.14 -18.75
N ILE A 31 14.45 -11.96 -19.26
CA ILE A 31 13.22 -12.34 -18.54
C ILE A 31 13.36 -13.78 -18.08
N MET A 32 13.06 -14.00 -16.79
CA MET A 32 13.14 -15.29 -16.15
C MET A 32 11.78 -15.66 -15.52
N THR A 33 11.36 -16.91 -15.68
CA THR A 33 10.20 -17.44 -14.92
C THR A 33 10.54 -18.76 -14.28
N ASP A 34 10.14 -18.97 -13.03
CA ASP A 34 10.44 -20.18 -12.28
C ASP A 34 9.85 -21.43 -12.98
N ASP A 35 8.65 -21.29 -13.53
CA ASP A 35 7.92 -22.37 -14.23
C ASP A 35 8.31 -22.51 -15.71
N GLY A 36 9.00 -21.52 -16.29
CA GLY A 36 9.36 -21.49 -17.70
C GLY A 36 8.21 -21.11 -18.64
N SER A 37 7.14 -20.51 -18.11
CA SER A 37 5.98 -20.08 -18.91
C SER A 37 6.27 -18.86 -19.80
N TYR A 38 7.35 -18.10 -19.48
CA TYR A 38 7.77 -16.96 -20.27
C TYR A 38 9.26 -16.66 -20.07
N GLY A 39 9.95 -16.24 -21.14
CA GLY A 39 11.38 -15.99 -21.11
C GLY A 39 12.19 -17.26 -20.88
N GLU A 40 13.25 -17.17 -20.10
CA GLU A 40 14.07 -18.32 -19.72
C GLU A 40 13.55 -18.94 -18.41
N LYS A 41 13.64 -20.27 -18.32
CA LYS A 41 13.25 -20.98 -17.09
C LYS A 41 14.35 -20.88 -16.04
N GLY A 42 13.99 -20.41 -14.87
CA GLY A 42 14.90 -20.35 -13.73
C GLY A 42 14.62 -19.17 -12.80
N VAL A 43 15.33 -19.12 -11.69
CA VAL A 43 15.27 -18.02 -10.72
C VAL A 43 16.19 -16.87 -11.14
N VAL A 44 15.95 -15.68 -10.60
CA VAL A 44 16.69 -14.45 -10.94
C VAL A 44 18.22 -14.59 -10.84
N THR A 45 18.72 -15.37 -9.89
CA THR A 45 20.16 -15.58 -9.70
C THR A 45 20.82 -16.28 -10.89
N VAL A 46 20.10 -17.15 -11.58
CA VAL A 46 20.59 -17.80 -12.81
C VAL A 46 20.76 -16.77 -13.93
N GLY A 47 19.79 -15.86 -14.06
CA GLY A 47 19.89 -14.76 -15.02
C GLY A 47 21.04 -13.79 -14.73
N ILE A 48 21.24 -13.45 -13.46
CA ILE A 48 22.36 -12.60 -13.04
C ILE A 48 23.70 -13.28 -13.32
N GLU A 49 23.83 -14.57 -12.98
CA GLU A 49 25.07 -15.33 -13.21
C GLU A 49 25.42 -15.41 -14.69
N LYS A 50 24.42 -15.64 -15.55
CA LYS A 50 24.57 -15.62 -17.00
C LYS A 50 25.10 -14.28 -17.53
N LEU A 51 24.58 -13.15 -17.01
CA LEU A 51 25.07 -11.82 -17.40
C LEU A 51 26.49 -11.57 -16.91
N ILE A 52 26.83 -11.99 -15.69
CA ILE A 52 28.20 -11.89 -15.13
C ILE A 52 29.22 -12.68 -15.95
N GLU A 53 28.83 -13.84 -16.50
CA GLU A 53 29.68 -14.66 -17.36
C GLU A 53 29.90 -14.02 -18.74
N GLN A 54 28.96 -13.24 -19.22
CA GLN A 54 28.99 -12.63 -20.54
C GLN A 54 29.68 -11.25 -20.56
N GLU A 55 29.52 -10.48 -19.48
CA GLU A 55 29.97 -9.10 -19.42
C GLU A 55 30.55 -8.76 -18.05
N HIS A 56 31.38 -7.71 -18.03
CA HIS A 56 31.87 -7.14 -16.78
C HIS A 56 30.77 -6.31 -16.12
N ILE A 57 30.41 -6.63 -14.89
CA ILE A 57 29.42 -5.95 -14.08
C ILE A 57 30.10 -5.18 -12.95
N ASP A 58 29.94 -3.86 -12.94
CA ASP A 58 30.54 -3.02 -11.89
C ASP A 58 29.71 -3.01 -10.61
N LYS A 59 28.38 -3.10 -10.72
CA LYS A 59 27.44 -3.03 -9.59
C LYS A 59 26.12 -3.71 -9.92
N VAL A 60 25.53 -4.33 -8.91
CA VAL A 60 24.18 -4.91 -8.99
C VAL A 60 23.22 -4.17 -8.05
N PHE A 61 22.00 -3.96 -8.49
CA PHE A 61 20.88 -3.49 -7.68
C PHE A 61 19.84 -4.60 -7.62
N ALA A 62 19.50 -5.08 -6.43
CA ALA A 62 18.51 -6.13 -6.27
C ALA A 62 17.28 -5.58 -5.52
N ILE A 63 16.12 -5.65 -6.18
CA ILE A 63 14.85 -5.14 -5.68
C ILE A 63 13.80 -6.25 -5.79
N GLY A 64 13.19 -6.62 -4.68
CA GLY A 64 12.17 -7.68 -4.67
C GLY A 64 12.04 -8.39 -3.32
N PRO A 65 11.57 -9.65 -3.30
CA PRO A 65 11.43 -10.40 -2.05
C PRO A 65 12.75 -10.52 -1.28
N PRO A 66 12.76 -10.41 0.06
CA PRO A 66 13.98 -10.44 0.87
C PRO A 66 14.86 -11.65 0.64
N ILE A 67 14.22 -12.81 0.46
CA ILE A 67 14.93 -14.05 0.18
C ILE A 67 15.69 -13.99 -1.15
N MET A 68 15.08 -13.38 -2.17
CA MET A 68 15.69 -13.17 -3.49
C MET A 68 16.89 -12.23 -3.36
N MET A 69 16.72 -11.07 -2.68
CA MET A 69 17.80 -10.10 -2.48
C MET A 69 19.00 -10.73 -1.73
N LYS A 70 18.73 -11.53 -0.67
CA LYS A 70 19.78 -12.28 0.04
C LYS A 70 20.57 -13.18 -0.91
N PHE A 71 19.88 -13.96 -1.75
CA PHE A 71 20.57 -14.87 -2.69
C PHE A 71 21.30 -14.10 -3.80
N CYS A 72 20.80 -12.98 -4.27
CA CYS A 72 21.53 -12.11 -5.19
C CYS A 72 22.84 -11.62 -4.56
N CYS A 73 22.81 -11.15 -3.32
CA CYS A 73 24.02 -10.71 -2.60
C CYS A 73 25.02 -11.85 -2.41
N LEU A 74 24.55 -13.06 -2.04
CA LEU A 74 25.42 -14.21 -1.89
C LEU A 74 26.07 -14.66 -3.21
N LEU A 75 25.35 -14.52 -4.32
CA LEU A 75 25.88 -14.78 -5.65
C LEU A 75 26.95 -13.74 -6.03
N THR A 76 26.59 -12.48 -6.01
CA THR A 76 27.48 -11.38 -6.46
C THR A 76 28.75 -11.27 -5.59
N GLN A 77 28.65 -11.61 -4.29
CA GLN A 77 29.79 -11.66 -3.39
C GLN A 77 30.86 -12.66 -3.86
N LYS A 78 30.48 -13.81 -4.46
CA LYS A 78 31.42 -14.79 -5.01
C LYS A 78 32.27 -14.20 -6.14
N TYR A 79 31.69 -13.25 -6.88
CA TYR A 79 32.34 -12.57 -8.00
C TYR A 79 32.97 -11.23 -7.59
N GLY A 80 32.87 -10.84 -6.30
CA GLY A 80 33.41 -9.57 -5.79
C GLY A 80 32.67 -8.33 -6.28
N ILE A 81 31.41 -8.49 -6.71
CA ILE A 81 30.58 -7.40 -7.27
C ILE A 81 29.78 -6.74 -6.14
N PRO A 82 29.90 -5.41 -5.95
CA PRO A 82 29.10 -4.67 -5.00
C PRO A 82 27.61 -4.76 -5.34
N THR A 83 26.75 -4.99 -4.33
CA THR A 83 25.32 -5.14 -4.53
C THR A 83 24.54 -4.29 -3.55
N ASP A 84 23.79 -3.33 -4.06
CA ASP A 84 22.81 -2.60 -3.28
C ASP A 84 21.46 -3.32 -3.33
N VAL A 85 20.76 -3.29 -2.20
CA VAL A 85 19.43 -3.87 -2.06
C VAL A 85 18.43 -2.81 -1.61
N SER A 86 17.23 -2.83 -2.15
CA SER A 86 16.14 -1.98 -1.70
C SER A 86 15.29 -2.74 -0.69
N LEU A 87 15.48 -2.45 0.59
CA LEU A 87 14.89 -3.22 1.68
C LEU A 87 13.41 -2.87 1.90
N ASN A 88 12.59 -3.88 2.07
CA ASN A 88 11.15 -3.80 2.29
C ASN A 88 10.74 -4.38 3.64
N THR A 89 11.30 -3.84 4.72
CA THR A 89 10.92 -4.22 6.10
C THR A 89 9.49 -3.79 6.42
N ILE A 90 8.92 -4.28 7.54
CA ILE A 90 7.65 -3.78 8.06
C ILE A 90 7.79 -2.29 8.34
N MET A 91 6.94 -1.47 7.72
CA MET A 91 6.88 -0.02 7.90
C MET A 91 5.49 0.38 8.36
N VAL A 92 5.40 1.21 9.40
CA VAL A 92 4.13 1.68 9.98
C VAL A 92 3.89 3.14 9.64
N ASP A 93 4.80 4.05 10.03
CA ASP A 93 4.62 5.48 9.81
C ASP A 93 5.55 6.10 8.74
N GLY A 94 6.67 5.47 8.44
CA GLY A 94 7.62 5.97 7.45
C GLY A 94 8.44 7.20 7.87
N THR A 95 8.29 7.69 9.12
CA THR A 95 8.92 8.94 9.59
C THR A 95 10.18 8.71 10.43
N GLY A 96 10.50 7.45 10.73
CA GLY A 96 11.61 7.06 11.63
C GLY A 96 11.29 7.15 13.11
N MET A 97 10.06 7.53 13.49
CA MET A 97 9.68 7.69 14.91
C MET A 97 9.27 6.38 15.56
N CYS A 98 8.50 5.54 14.86
CA CYS A 98 7.94 4.31 15.45
C CYS A 98 8.96 3.17 15.60
N GLY A 99 10.05 3.18 14.85
CA GLY A 99 11.11 2.17 14.88
C GLY A 99 10.69 0.78 14.35
N ALA A 100 9.53 0.65 13.72
CA ALA A 100 9.04 -0.62 13.18
C ALA A 100 9.97 -1.18 12.09
N CYS A 101 10.55 -0.31 11.27
CA CYS A 101 11.44 -0.67 10.16
C CYS A 101 12.93 -0.79 10.56
N ARG A 102 13.25 -0.81 11.87
CA ARG A 102 14.65 -0.92 12.31
C ARG A 102 15.27 -2.24 11.90
N LEU A 103 16.53 -2.18 11.50
CA LEU A 103 17.32 -3.34 11.08
C LEU A 103 18.79 -3.07 11.36
N THR A 104 19.55 -4.11 11.66
CA THR A 104 21.00 -4.01 11.83
C THR A 104 21.71 -4.06 10.47
N ILE A 105 22.45 -3.00 10.15
CA ILE A 105 23.21 -2.85 8.90
C ILE A 105 24.63 -2.39 9.25
N GLY A 106 25.63 -3.19 8.90
CA GLY A 106 27.01 -2.93 9.28
C GLY A 106 27.23 -2.84 10.80
N GLY A 107 26.50 -3.64 11.57
CA GLY A 107 26.58 -3.66 13.04
C GLY A 107 25.91 -2.46 13.74
N LYS A 108 25.17 -1.61 13.01
CA LYS A 108 24.46 -0.46 13.56
C LYS A 108 22.98 -0.57 13.25
N THR A 109 22.14 -0.16 14.21
CA THR A 109 20.69 -0.05 13.97
C THR A 109 20.39 1.08 13.00
N LYS A 110 19.67 0.78 11.92
CA LYS A 110 19.19 1.71 10.92
C LYS A 110 17.68 1.65 10.83
N PHE A 111 17.07 2.75 10.45
CA PHE A 111 15.63 2.84 10.16
C PHE A 111 15.45 2.88 8.64
N VAL A 112 14.99 1.78 8.06
CA VAL A 112 14.94 1.61 6.61
C VAL A 112 14.14 2.71 5.91
N CYS A 113 13.09 3.23 6.55
CA CYS A 113 12.25 4.29 5.98
C CYS A 113 12.93 5.66 5.83
N ILE A 114 13.96 5.96 6.64
CA ILE A 114 14.63 7.28 6.61
C ILE A 114 16.14 7.20 6.30
N ASP A 115 16.81 6.08 6.67
CA ASP A 115 18.22 5.85 6.37
C ASP A 115 18.45 5.19 5.00
N GLY A 116 17.39 4.57 4.42
CA GLY A 116 17.39 3.84 3.17
C GLY A 116 16.29 4.35 2.22
N PRO A 117 15.66 3.47 1.45
CA PRO A 117 15.62 1.99 1.58
C PRO A 117 16.80 1.23 0.98
N GLU A 118 17.69 1.90 0.23
CA GLU A 118 18.83 1.28 -0.41
C GLU A 118 20.02 1.16 0.54
N PHE A 119 20.60 -0.04 0.60
CA PHE A 119 21.76 -0.35 1.42
C PHE A 119 22.67 -1.34 0.72
N ASP A 120 23.96 -1.33 1.09
CA ASP A 120 24.90 -2.39 0.74
C ASP A 120 24.39 -3.73 1.30
N GLY A 121 24.05 -4.64 0.42
CA GLY A 121 23.47 -5.94 0.77
C GLY A 121 24.41 -6.84 1.56
N SER A 122 25.73 -6.61 1.49
CA SER A 122 26.75 -7.34 2.25
C SER A 122 26.76 -6.97 3.75
N LEU A 123 26.20 -5.80 4.10
CA LEU A 123 26.15 -5.29 5.48
C LEU A 123 24.83 -5.61 6.19
N VAL A 124 23.83 -6.13 5.47
CA VAL A 124 22.49 -6.40 6.01
C VAL A 124 22.48 -7.64 6.89
N ASP A 125 21.95 -7.52 8.09
CA ASP A 125 21.63 -8.70 8.92
C ASP A 125 20.33 -9.34 8.41
N TRP A 126 20.48 -10.29 7.48
CA TRP A 126 19.38 -10.99 6.85
C TRP A 126 18.60 -11.89 7.83
N ASP A 127 19.25 -12.42 8.85
CA ASP A 127 18.61 -13.31 9.81
C ASP A 127 17.70 -12.51 10.75
N GLU A 128 18.16 -11.32 11.20
CA GLU A 128 17.30 -10.38 11.90
C GLU A 128 16.13 -9.96 11.02
N MET A 129 16.37 -9.63 9.74
CA MET A 129 15.30 -9.22 8.83
C MET A 129 14.21 -10.27 8.71
N PHE A 130 14.56 -11.53 8.46
CA PHE A 130 13.58 -12.60 8.35
C PHE A 130 12.83 -12.84 9.66
N LYS A 131 13.53 -12.82 10.79
CA LYS A 131 12.89 -12.95 12.09
C LYS A 131 11.86 -11.85 12.34
N ARG A 132 12.20 -10.61 12.03
CA ARG A 132 11.28 -9.46 12.20
C ARG A 132 10.10 -9.55 11.26
N MET A 133 10.30 -9.87 9.99
CA MET A 133 9.21 -10.05 9.03
C MET A 133 8.28 -11.20 9.39
N GLY A 134 8.78 -12.18 10.12
CA GLY A 134 7.98 -13.31 10.60
C GLY A 134 7.18 -13.03 11.87
N THR A 135 7.34 -11.86 12.51
CA THR A 135 6.78 -11.57 13.84
C THR A 135 5.26 -11.68 13.90
N PHE A 136 4.56 -11.33 12.83
CA PHE A 136 3.10 -11.28 12.80
C PHE A 136 2.46 -12.39 11.95
N LYS A 137 3.26 -13.31 11.36
CA LYS A 137 2.75 -14.32 10.44
C LYS A 137 1.64 -15.20 11.00
N ASP A 138 1.70 -15.54 12.28
CA ASP A 138 0.66 -16.35 12.90
C ASP A 138 -0.63 -15.57 13.09
N ALA A 139 -0.54 -14.32 13.53
CA ALA A 139 -1.68 -13.42 13.64
C ALA A 139 -2.29 -13.09 12.25
N GLU A 140 -1.44 -12.83 11.25
CA GLU A 140 -1.87 -12.59 9.87
C GLU A 140 -2.63 -13.80 9.29
N ARG A 141 -2.16 -15.02 9.58
CA ARG A 141 -2.83 -16.25 9.14
C ARG A 141 -4.19 -16.42 9.83
N GLU A 142 -4.25 -16.22 11.15
CA GLU A 142 -5.48 -16.31 11.93
C GLU A 142 -6.52 -15.30 11.44
N GLU A 143 -6.11 -14.05 11.21
CA GLU A 143 -6.99 -13.01 10.68
C GLU A 143 -7.43 -13.29 9.23
N MET A 144 -6.57 -13.88 8.42
CA MET A 144 -6.92 -14.27 7.06
C MET A 144 -7.96 -15.40 7.06
N GLU A 145 -7.85 -16.38 7.98
CA GLU A 145 -8.85 -17.43 8.16
C GLU A 145 -10.21 -16.84 8.57
N HIS A 146 -10.22 -15.93 9.57
CA HIS A 146 -11.42 -15.21 9.98
C HIS A 146 -12.05 -14.37 8.85
N PHE A 147 -11.20 -13.71 8.05
CA PHE A 147 -11.67 -12.93 6.91
C PHE A 147 -12.28 -13.84 5.84
N GLN A 148 -11.70 -15.00 5.57
CA GLN A 148 -12.22 -15.95 4.62
C GLN A 148 -13.57 -16.52 5.09
N ASP A 149 -13.68 -16.92 6.36
CA ASP A 149 -14.95 -17.37 6.96
C ASP A 149 -16.03 -16.29 6.86
N HIS A 150 -15.66 -15.03 7.03
CA HIS A 150 -16.57 -13.89 6.87
C HIS A 150 -17.05 -13.72 5.42
N LEU A 151 -16.16 -13.82 4.43
CA LEU A 151 -16.50 -13.79 3.00
C LEU A 151 -17.43 -14.93 2.64
N ASP A 152 -17.11 -16.16 3.07
CA ASP A 152 -17.95 -17.35 2.82
C ASP A 152 -19.35 -17.20 3.46
N SER A 153 -19.42 -16.53 4.62
CA SER A 153 -20.70 -16.22 5.27
C SER A 153 -21.54 -15.21 4.49
N ILE A 154 -20.91 -14.20 3.88
CA ILE A 154 -21.58 -13.21 3.03
C ILE A 154 -22.07 -13.88 1.75
N GLU A 155 -21.24 -14.65 1.06
CA GLU A 155 -21.62 -15.37 -0.16
C GLU A 155 -22.78 -16.36 0.10
N ASN A 156 -22.77 -17.07 1.24
CA ASN A 156 -23.85 -17.95 1.64
C ASN A 156 -25.14 -17.20 2.01
N GLN A 157 -25.04 -15.99 2.56
CA GLN A 157 -26.19 -15.12 2.83
C GLN A 157 -26.77 -14.58 1.52
N GLU A 158 -25.96 -14.17 0.57
CA GLU A 158 -26.39 -13.74 -0.76
C GLU A 158 -27.01 -14.89 -1.56
N ALA A 159 -26.48 -16.12 -1.46
CA ALA A 159 -27.05 -17.30 -2.08
C ALA A 159 -28.42 -17.70 -1.47
N ASN A 160 -28.64 -17.46 -0.18
CA ASN A 160 -29.89 -17.74 0.52
C ASN A 160 -30.88 -16.57 0.49
N THR A 161 -30.42 -15.35 0.20
CA THR A 161 -31.26 -14.18 -0.05
C THR A 161 -31.30 -13.89 -1.55
N ALA A 162 -31.84 -14.83 -2.32
CA ALA A 162 -32.30 -14.53 -3.67
C ALA A 162 -33.55 -13.63 -3.60
N THR A 163 -33.49 -12.49 -2.93
CA THR A 163 -34.44 -11.39 -3.01
C THR A 163 -33.87 -10.14 -2.35
N ALA A 164 -33.68 -9.18 -3.18
CA ALA A 164 -33.29 -7.79 -3.00
C ALA A 164 -31.76 -7.58 -2.90
N PRO A 165 -31.18 -6.94 -3.95
CA PRO A 165 -29.90 -6.28 -3.78
C PRO A 165 -30.03 -5.31 -2.61
N ILE A 166 -29.02 -5.26 -1.74
CA ILE A 166 -28.81 -4.08 -0.90
C ILE A 166 -28.55 -2.97 -1.90
N THR A 167 -29.62 -2.35 -2.37
CA THR A 167 -29.53 -1.03 -2.94
C THR A 167 -29.11 -0.17 -1.75
N MET A 168 -27.81 0.13 -1.62
CA MET A 168 -27.52 1.46 -1.16
C MET A 168 -28.37 2.33 -2.07
N ASP A 169 -29.36 3.02 -1.51
CA ASP A 169 -30.11 4.07 -2.18
C ASP A 169 -29.21 5.31 -2.37
N VAL A 170 -28.03 5.08 -2.89
CA VAL A 170 -27.25 6.00 -3.68
C VAL A 170 -27.28 5.33 -5.05
N ALA A 171 -28.33 5.61 -5.82
CA ALA A 171 -28.29 5.40 -7.24
C ALA A 171 -26.95 5.96 -7.71
N PRO A 172 -26.12 5.20 -8.45
CA PRO A 172 -25.04 5.81 -9.20
C PRO A 172 -25.76 6.86 -10.04
N THR A 173 -25.58 8.14 -9.67
CA THR A 173 -26.07 9.21 -10.52
C THR A 173 -25.18 9.09 -11.74
N ASP A 174 -25.74 8.73 -12.89
CA ASP A 174 -25.10 8.81 -14.20
C ASP A 174 -24.76 10.29 -14.56
N GLU A 175 -24.84 11.17 -13.57
CA GLU A 175 -24.45 12.56 -13.71
C GLU A 175 -22.92 12.66 -13.78
N PRO A 176 -22.40 13.39 -14.75
CA PRO A 176 -20.96 13.62 -14.87
C PRO A 176 -20.38 14.17 -13.57
N VAL A 177 -19.19 13.72 -13.20
CA VAL A 177 -18.48 14.17 -11.97
C VAL A 177 -18.44 15.70 -11.86
N ASP A 178 -18.39 16.39 -12.98
CA ASP A 178 -18.41 17.85 -13.07
C ASP A 178 -19.68 18.46 -12.46
N VAL A 179 -20.83 17.80 -12.59
CA VAL A 179 -22.10 18.29 -12.03
C VAL A 179 -22.12 18.12 -10.51
N LEU A 180 -21.54 17.05 -9.98
CA LEU A 180 -21.42 16.82 -8.53
C LEU A 180 -20.46 17.79 -7.86
N THR A 181 -19.42 18.23 -8.56
CA THR A 181 -18.41 19.15 -8.04
C THR A 181 -18.78 20.63 -8.23
N ASP A 182 -19.72 20.95 -9.15
CA ASP A 182 -20.13 22.33 -9.39
C ASP A 182 -20.85 22.92 -8.17
N ARG A 183 -20.25 23.97 -7.60
CA ARG A 183 -20.85 24.74 -6.49
C ARG A 183 -22.22 25.33 -6.83
N ASN A 184 -22.50 25.57 -8.11
CA ASN A 184 -23.76 26.14 -8.59
C ASN A 184 -24.82 25.11 -8.94
N ALA A 185 -24.51 23.81 -8.76
CA ALA A 185 -25.48 22.74 -8.90
C ALA A 185 -26.74 23.00 -8.05
N GLU A 186 -27.91 22.64 -8.55
CA GLU A 186 -29.20 23.00 -7.92
C GLU A 186 -29.31 22.39 -6.52
N TRP A 187 -28.89 21.16 -6.33
CA TRP A 187 -28.88 20.50 -5.02
C TRP A 187 -28.00 21.24 -3.98
N ARG A 188 -26.87 21.81 -4.39
CA ARG A 188 -25.99 22.60 -3.50
C ARG A 188 -26.61 23.97 -3.16
N LYS A 189 -27.32 24.60 -4.10
CA LYS A 189 -28.10 25.83 -3.83
C LYS A 189 -29.21 25.54 -2.81
N GLN A 190 -29.93 24.45 -2.98
CA GLN A 190 -30.97 24.02 -2.04
C GLN A 190 -30.40 23.76 -0.65
N LEU A 191 -29.27 23.04 -0.53
CA LEU A 191 -28.59 22.83 0.75
C LEU A 191 -28.19 24.15 1.43
N ARG A 192 -27.67 25.12 0.66
CA ARG A 192 -27.34 26.44 1.21
C ARG A 192 -28.58 27.23 1.65
N ALA A 193 -29.66 27.11 0.90
CA ALA A 193 -30.93 27.77 1.25
C ALA A 193 -31.60 27.15 2.49
N ALA A 194 -31.45 25.83 2.67
CA ALA A 194 -32.10 25.12 3.78
C ALA A 194 -31.53 25.49 5.16
N MET A 195 -30.23 25.88 5.25
CA MET A 195 -29.60 26.21 6.54
C MET A 195 -28.55 27.31 6.37
N LYS A 196 -28.67 28.35 7.17
CA LYS A 196 -27.74 29.50 7.14
C LYS A 196 -26.37 29.14 7.72
N PRO A 197 -25.26 29.78 7.29
CA PRO A 197 -23.92 29.50 7.80
C PRO A 197 -23.81 29.55 9.33
N LYS A 198 -24.49 30.51 9.99
CA LYS A 198 -24.48 30.61 11.45
C LYS A 198 -25.13 29.40 12.13
N GLU A 199 -26.16 28.84 11.54
CA GLU A 199 -26.85 27.64 12.06
C GLU A 199 -25.96 26.40 11.89
N ARG A 200 -25.27 26.31 10.76
CA ARG A 200 -24.28 25.22 10.51
C ARG A 200 -23.12 25.25 11.50
N MET A 201 -22.61 26.44 11.78
CA MET A 201 -21.54 26.63 12.79
C MET A 201 -21.98 26.32 14.21
N ALA A 202 -23.28 26.40 14.51
CA ALA A 202 -23.84 26.07 15.83
C ALA A 202 -24.00 24.55 16.04
N ILE A 203 -23.92 23.73 15.00
CA ILE A 203 -23.96 22.26 15.12
C ILE A 203 -22.71 21.79 15.85
N PRO A 204 -22.83 21.10 17.00
CA PRO A 204 -21.67 20.57 17.70
C PRO A 204 -20.96 19.51 16.86
N ARG A 205 -19.64 19.45 17.02
CA ARG A 205 -18.83 18.41 16.37
C ARG A 205 -19.26 17.02 16.86
N VAL A 206 -19.44 16.10 15.92
CA VAL A 206 -19.71 14.70 16.24
C VAL A 206 -18.46 14.09 16.82
N ILE A 207 -18.60 13.46 18.00
CA ILE A 207 -17.51 12.70 18.62
C ILE A 207 -17.59 11.28 18.06
N MET A 208 -16.50 10.87 17.41
CA MET A 208 -16.39 9.52 16.85
C MET A 208 -16.36 8.49 17.97
N PRO A 209 -17.21 7.45 17.92
CA PRO A 209 -17.19 6.39 18.93
C PRO A 209 -15.86 5.63 18.93
N GLU A 210 -15.35 5.42 20.13
CA GLU A 210 -14.13 4.64 20.35
C GLU A 210 -14.44 3.49 21.31
N LEU A 211 -13.59 2.46 21.25
CA LEU A 211 -13.60 1.40 22.26
C LEU A 211 -13.25 1.96 23.63
N ASP A 212 -13.92 1.46 24.65
CA ASP A 212 -13.60 1.78 26.05
C ASP A 212 -12.11 1.53 26.35
N PRO A 213 -11.41 2.44 27.05
CA PRO A 213 -9.98 2.32 27.33
C PRO A 213 -9.58 1.03 28.07
N GLU A 214 -10.41 0.53 28.98
CA GLU A 214 -10.14 -0.71 29.70
C GLU A 214 -10.35 -1.94 28.81
N TYR A 215 -11.35 -1.90 27.95
CA TYR A 215 -11.61 -2.96 26.97
C TYR A 215 -10.49 -3.02 25.93
N ARG A 216 -10.13 -1.90 25.30
CA ARG A 216 -9.07 -1.85 24.29
C ARG A 216 -7.69 -2.24 24.80
N SER A 217 -7.44 -2.14 26.11
CA SER A 217 -6.19 -2.61 26.72
C SER A 217 -6.06 -4.14 26.72
N LYS A 218 -7.18 -4.84 26.60
CA LYS A 218 -7.27 -6.31 26.65
C LYS A 218 -7.42 -6.95 25.26
N THR A 219 -7.78 -6.16 24.25
CA THR A 219 -7.91 -6.63 22.86
C THR A 219 -6.89 -5.94 21.97
N ARG A 220 -6.25 -6.69 21.07
CA ARG A 220 -5.24 -6.18 20.12
C ARG A 220 -5.74 -6.19 18.68
N LEU A 221 -6.88 -6.83 18.45
CA LEU A 221 -7.37 -7.14 17.11
C LEU A 221 -8.58 -6.26 16.71
N GLU A 222 -9.21 -5.60 17.66
CA GLU A 222 -10.32 -4.71 17.37
C GLU A 222 -9.84 -3.28 17.10
N GLU A 223 -10.38 -2.68 16.07
CA GLU A 223 -10.14 -1.28 15.74
C GLU A 223 -10.69 -0.38 16.86
N VAL A 224 -9.84 0.47 17.40
CA VAL A 224 -10.18 1.38 18.52
C VAL A 224 -11.27 2.35 18.10
N ASN A 225 -11.19 2.84 16.89
CA ASN A 225 -12.12 3.79 16.32
C ASN A 225 -13.26 3.04 15.63
N LYS A 226 -14.50 3.23 16.12
CA LYS A 226 -15.68 2.54 15.59
C LYS A 226 -16.29 3.20 14.33
N GLY A 227 -15.66 4.28 13.84
CA GLY A 227 -16.20 5.05 12.71
C GLY A 227 -17.46 5.84 13.08
N LEU A 228 -18.04 6.49 12.09
CA LEU A 228 -19.29 7.22 12.23
C LEU A 228 -20.44 6.38 11.71
N THR A 229 -21.59 6.36 12.43
CA THR A 229 -22.83 5.86 11.83
C THR A 229 -23.29 6.78 10.70
N LYS A 230 -24.20 6.31 9.83
CA LYS A 230 -24.76 7.13 8.75
C LYS A 230 -25.35 8.46 9.27
N GLU A 231 -26.07 8.43 10.38
CA GLU A 231 -26.69 9.60 11.00
C GLU A 231 -25.64 10.57 11.55
N MET A 232 -24.60 10.04 12.16
CA MET A 232 -23.46 10.83 12.67
C MET A 232 -22.69 11.47 11.52
N ALA A 233 -22.43 10.75 10.44
CA ALA A 233 -21.76 11.27 9.25
C ALA A 233 -22.60 12.37 8.58
N ILE A 234 -23.90 12.20 8.42
CA ILE A 234 -24.81 13.23 7.90
C ILE A 234 -24.81 14.48 8.80
N THR A 235 -24.79 14.28 10.12
CA THR A 235 -24.76 15.39 11.08
C THR A 235 -23.46 16.19 10.96
N GLU A 236 -22.32 15.51 10.85
CA GLU A 236 -21.01 16.16 10.64
C GLU A 236 -20.95 16.87 9.27
N ALA A 237 -21.48 16.25 8.21
CA ALA A 237 -21.53 16.83 6.87
C ALA A 237 -22.36 18.12 6.83
N LYS A 238 -23.44 18.25 7.61
CA LYS A 238 -24.26 19.47 7.73
C LYS A 238 -23.50 20.67 8.26
N ARG A 239 -22.36 20.48 8.90
CA ARG A 239 -21.47 21.56 9.37
C ARG A 239 -20.70 22.24 8.25
N CYS A 240 -20.61 21.62 7.07
CA CYS A 240 -19.93 22.18 5.92
C CYS A 240 -20.58 23.50 5.50
N LEU A 241 -19.77 24.57 5.38
CA LEU A 241 -20.23 25.92 5.01
C LEU A 241 -20.40 26.09 3.49
N ASP A 242 -19.96 25.13 2.70
CA ASP A 242 -19.93 25.21 1.24
C ASP A 242 -19.27 26.50 0.73
N CYS A 243 -18.04 26.75 1.18
CA CYS A 243 -17.28 27.97 0.91
C CYS A 243 -17.05 28.18 -0.60
N ALA A 244 -16.98 29.44 -1.03
CA ALA A 244 -16.65 29.80 -2.41
C ALA A 244 -15.21 29.39 -2.77
N ASN A 245 -14.27 29.58 -1.82
CA ASN A 245 -12.88 29.16 -1.91
C ASN A 245 -12.61 28.19 -0.77
N PRO A 246 -12.79 26.87 -0.99
CA PRO A 246 -12.72 25.88 0.08
C PRO A 246 -11.26 25.53 0.42
N GLN A 247 -10.71 26.17 1.45
CA GLN A 247 -9.35 25.91 1.95
C GLN A 247 -9.09 24.43 2.31
N CYS A 248 -10.17 23.71 2.67
CA CYS A 248 -10.09 22.27 2.92
C CYS A 248 -9.78 21.44 1.66
N VAL A 249 -10.15 21.93 0.47
CA VAL A 249 -9.82 21.29 -0.81
C VAL A 249 -8.37 21.61 -1.19
N GLU A 250 -7.96 22.87 -1.06
CA GLU A 250 -6.59 23.30 -1.33
C GLU A 250 -5.57 22.61 -0.40
N GLY A 251 -5.94 22.43 0.87
CA GLY A 251 -5.10 21.76 1.87
C GLY A 251 -5.16 20.22 1.81
N CYS A 252 -6.01 19.63 0.97
CA CYS A 252 -6.13 18.18 0.86
C CYS A 252 -5.01 17.60 -0.03
N PRO A 253 -4.08 16.78 0.50
CA PRO A 253 -2.94 16.27 -0.28
C PRO A 253 -3.36 15.33 -1.42
N VAL A 254 -4.58 14.78 -1.36
CA VAL A 254 -5.15 13.89 -2.38
C VAL A 254 -6.22 14.57 -3.24
N GLY A 255 -6.46 15.87 -3.07
CA GLY A 255 -7.32 16.67 -3.91
C GLY A 255 -8.82 16.35 -3.80
N ILE A 256 -9.29 15.81 -2.68
CA ILE A 256 -10.71 15.48 -2.48
C ILE A 256 -11.52 16.76 -2.41
N ASN A 257 -12.60 16.86 -3.21
CA ASN A 257 -13.57 17.94 -3.14
C ASN A 257 -14.53 17.74 -1.94
N ILE A 258 -14.03 18.05 -0.73
CA ILE A 258 -14.75 17.85 0.53
C ILE A 258 -16.16 18.45 0.54
N PRO A 259 -16.44 19.64 -0.02
CA PRO A 259 -17.80 20.20 -0.06
C PRO A 259 -18.80 19.40 -0.91
N SER A 260 -18.31 18.54 -1.83
CA SER A 260 -19.17 17.71 -2.68
C SER A 260 -19.43 16.34 -2.07
N PHE A 261 -18.68 16.01 -1.05
CA PHE A 261 -18.75 14.73 -0.33
C PHE A 261 -19.81 14.81 0.78
#